data_2e7e2cc26faaea6d44c38b79a55c1432
#
_entry.id   2e7e2cc26faaea6d44c38b79a55c1432
#
_cell.length_a   1.000
_cell.length_b   1.000
_cell.length_c   1.000
_cell.angle_alpha   90.00
_cell.angle_beta   90.00
_cell.angle_gamma   90.00
#
_symmetry.space_group_name_H-M   'P 1'
#
loop_
_entity.id
_entity.type
_entity.pdbx_description
1 polymer ?
#
loop_
_entity_poly.entity_id
_entity_poly.type
_entity_poly.pdbx_seq_one_letter_code
_entity_poly.pdbx_strand_id
1 'polypeptide(L)'
;YHDFNDNKAFLIINLRLKNTNDIYALVEIPRDISRFVVLPKKDNKQYIMFIDDIIRFNLDILFSFFNYKNVEAHMLKITRDAELDIDDMDLSKSYIKKIQEYVNKRKISNPVRLVYDESIPGETLNYLIKKIRITSHDSLIPGGKYHHRSDYMNFPDLGRSDLLYPKEKALNIKNLKIESNLLDQLLVRDFLMYTPYHSFSYLISILRQSAIDPTVKSIKITLYRLSKKSNVISCLINA
;
A
#
# COMPACT_ATOMS: atom_id res chain seq x y z
N TYR A 1 -19.53 -12.63 4.77
CA TYR A 1 -18.45 -11.93 5.49
C TYR A 1 -17.48 -11.42 4.45
N HIS A 2 -17.45 -10.10 4.23
CA HIS A 2 -16.45 -9.53 3.33
C HIS A 2 -15.08 -9.52 4.02
N ASP A 3 -14.10 -10.05 3.34
CA ASP A 3 -12.71 -10.04 3.79
C ASP A 3 -12.15 -8.62 3.60
N PHE A 4 -12.29 -7.79 4.64
CA PHE A 4 -11.68 -6.47 4.67
C PHE A 4 -10.17 -6.62 4.75
N ASN A 5 -9.50 -6.54 3.64
CA ASN A 5 -8.05 -6.55 3.61
C ASN A 5 -7.51 -5.14 3.92
N ASP A 6 -6.58 -5.02 4.85
CA ASP A 6 -6.00 -3.76 5.37
C ASP A 6 -5.49 -2.78 4.32
N ASN A 7 -5.22 -3.29 3.15
CA ASN A 7 -4.67 -2.49 2.06
C ASN A 7 -5.70 -2.08 1.02
N LYS A 8 -6.98 -2.40 1.22
CA LYS A 8 -8.04 -2.10 0.26
C LYS A 8 -8.81 -0.85 0.65
N ALA A 9 -9.28 -0.12 -0.35
CA ALA A 9 -10.24 0.96 -0.20
C ALA A 9 -11.61 0.47 -0.63
N PHE A 10 -12.64 0.96 0.04
CA PHE A 10 -14.02 0.58 -0.22
C PHE A 10 -14.89 1.82 -0.35
N LEU A 11 -15.96 1.68 -1.10
CA LEU A 11 -17.11 2.60 -1.04
C LEU A 11 -18.23 1.91 -0.29
N ILE A 12 -18.73 2.52 0.79
CA ILE A 12 -20.05 2.16 1.33
C ILE A 12 -21.10 2.86 0.51
N ILE A 13 -22.03 2.08 -0.01
CA ILE A 13 -23.16 2.55 -0.79
C ILE A 13 -24.39 2.50 0.11
N ASN A 14 -25.13 3.58 0.19
CA ASN A 14 -26.44 3.64 0.82
C ASN A 14 -27.50 3.81 -0.26
N LEU A 15 -28.35 2.81 -0.43
CA LEU A 15 -29.52 2.83 -1.32
C LEU A 15 -30.77 3.13 -0.50
N ARG A 16 -31.29 4.33 -0.62
CA ARG A 16 -32.55 4.73 0.02
C ARG A 16 -33.73 4.22 -0.79
N LEU A 17 -34.40 3.20 -0.28
CA LEU A 17 -35.55 2.60 -0.96
C LEU A 17 -36.85 3.44 -0.76
N LYS A 18 -37.83 3.22 -1.65
CA LYS A 18 -39.08 3.98 -1.61
C LYS A 18 -40.04 3.55 -0.48
N ASN A 19 -40.06 2.26 -0.17
CA ASN A 19 -41.10 1.66 0.69
C ASN A 19 -40.54 0.68 1.74
N THR A 20 -39.22 0.57 1.88
CA THR A 20 -38.58 -0.36 2.80
C THR A 20 -37.34 0.28 3.43
N ASN A 21 -36.69 -0.45 4.34
CA ASN A 21 -35.45 -0.01 4.96
C ASN A 21 -34.33 0.16 3.92
N ASP A 22 -33.43 1.09 4.21
CA ASP A 22 -32.25 1.34 3.39
C ASP A 22 -31.41 0.08 3.22
N ILE A 23 -30.84 -0.09 2.03
CA ILE A 23 -29.89 -1.17 1.73
C ILE A 23 -28.48 -0.58 1.71
N TYR A 24 -27.58 -1.27 2.37
CA TYR A 24 -26.16 -0.94 2.38
C TYR A 24 -25.37 -1.97 1.60
N ALA A 25 -24.52 -1.52 0.69
CA ALA A 25 -23.61 -2.35 -0.06
C ALA A 25 -22.17 -1.86 0.13
N LEU A 26 -21.21 -2.75 -0.06
CA LEU A 26 -19.81 -2.42 -0.02
C LEU A 26 -19.19 -2.73 -1.38
N VAL A 27 -18.58 -1.72 -2.00
CA VAL A 27 -17.88 -1.84 -3.29
C VAL A 27 -16.39 -1.67 -3.04
N GLU A 28 -15.61 -2.69 -3.34
CA GLU A 28 -14.15 -2.60 -3.30
C GLU A 28 -13.63 -1.78 -4.49
N ILE A 29 -12.71 -0.84 -4.23
CA ILE A 29 -11.98 -0.15 -5.28
C ILE A 29 -10.96 -1.13 -5.88
N PRO A 30 -11.06 -1.48 -7.17
CA PRO A 30 -10.18 -2.46 -7.78
C PRO A 30 -8.72 -1.96 -7.81
N ARG A 31 -7.77 -2.87 -7.58
CA ARG A 31 -6.33 -2.58 -7.60
C ARG A 31 -5.63 -3.03 -8.88
N ASP A 32 -6.28 -3.87 -9.64
CA ASP A 32 -5.73 -4.44 -10.87
C ASP A 32 -5.74 -3.43 -12.01
N ILE A 33 -6.49 -2.35 -11.85
CA ILE A 33 -6.53 -1.22 -12.77
C ILE A 33 -5.98 0.04 -12.11
N SER A 34 -5.50 0.97 -12.95
CA SER A 34 -5.01 2.25 -12.45
C SER A 34 -6.13 3.00 -11.74
N ARG A 35 -5.81 3.57 -10.56
CA ARG A 35 -6.73 4.45 -9.87
C ARG A 35 -6.97 5.76 -10.60
N PHE A 36 -6.01 6.18 -11.44
CA PHE A 36 -6.09 7.37 -12.26
C PHE A 36 -6.46 6.98 -13.69
N VAL A 37 -7.57 7.50 -14.17
CA VAL A 37 -8.04 7.32 -15.54
C VAL A 37 -7.78 8.60 -16.31
N VAL A 38 -6.93 8.50 -17.32
CA VAL A 38 -6.61 9.62 -18.20
C VAL A 38 -7.70 9.71 -19.25
N LEU A 39 -8.47 10.78 -19.24
CA LEU A 39 -9.56 11.02 -20.18
C LEU A 39 -9.02 11.64 -21.48
N PRO A 40 -9.79 11.57 -22.59
CA PRO A 40 -9.43 12.26 -23.83
C PRO A 40 -9.23 13.76 -23.61
N LYS A 41 -8.27 14.33 -24.33
CA LYS A 41 -8.05 15.79 -24.31
C LYS A 41 -9.28 16.53 -24.85
N LYS A 42 -9.65 17.60 -24.16
CA LYS A 42 -10.69 18.51 -24.61
C LYS A 42 -10.26 19.95 -24.38
N ASP A 43 -10.46 20.82 -25.34
CA ASP A 43 -10.12 22.26 -25.29
C ASP A 43 -8.65 22.51 -24.83
N ASN A 44 -7.73 21.74 -25.39
CA ASN A 44 -6.31 21.73 -25.08
C ASN A 44 -5.95 21.43 -23.60
N LYS A 45 -6.92 20.87 -22.84
CA LYS A 45 -6.76 20.43 -21.46
C LYS A 45 -6.75 18.92 -21.35
N GLN A 46 -5.88 18.39 -20.49
CA GLN A 46 -5.87 16.97 -20.14
C GLN A 46 -6.64 16.79 -18.84
N TYR A 47 -7.60 15.87 -18.84
CA TYR A 47 -8.40 15.53 -17.68
C TYR A 47 -7.97 14.18 -17.11
N ILE A 48 -7.97 14.09 -15.80
CA ILE A 48 -7.73 12.86 -15.06
C ILE A 48 -8.88 12.70 -14.07
N MET A 49 -9.40 11.49 -13.98
CA MET A 49 -10.46 11.13 -13.06
C MET A 49 -10.02 9.96 -12.19
N PHE A 50 -10.44 9.95 -10.92
CA PHE A 50 -10.28 8.78 -10.07
C PHE A 50 -11.27 7.69 -10.48
N ILE A 51 -10.84 6.43 -10.43
CA ILE A 51 -11.73 5.28 -10.61
C ILE A 51 -12.89 5.31 -9.60
N ASP A 52 -12.66 5.84 -8.40
CA ASP A 52 -13.67 6.04 -7.36
C ASP A 52 -14.86 6.86 -7.87
N ASP A 53 -14.56 7.94 -8.62
CA ASP A 53 -15.61 8.82 -9.15
C ASP A 53 -16.28 8.22 -10.40
N ILE A 54 -15.56 7.41 -11.16
CA ILE A 54 -16.16 6.63 -12.24
C ILE A 54 -17.18 5.64 -11.67
N ILE A 55 -16.83 4.96 -10.58
CA ILE A 55 -17.76 4.06 -9.88
C ILE A 55 -18.97 4.84 -9.37
N ARG A 56 -18.74 5.99 -8.70
CA ARG A 56 -19.84 6.84 -8.19
C ARG A 56 -20.76 7.31 -9.32
N PHE A 57 -20.20 7.68 -10.45
CA PHE A 57 -20.98 8.14 -11.62
C PHE A 57 -21.84 7.02 -12.24
N ASN A 58 -21.44 5.76 -12.07
CA ASN A 58 -22.14 4.62 -12.64
C ASN A 58 -22.94 3.81 -11.60
N LEU A 59 -23.23 4.37 -10.43
CA LEU A 59 -24.00 3.69 -9.39
C LEU A 59 -25.41 3.28 -9.88
N ASP A 60 -26.03 4.09 -10.72
CA ASP A 60 -27.35 3.80 -11.28
C ASP A 60 -27.32 2.55 -12.15
N ILE A 61 -26.21 2.30 -12.86
CA ILE A 61 -26.03 1.10 -13.68
C ILE A 61 -25.75 -0.10 -12.76
N LEU A 62 -24.84 0.06 -11.78
CA LEU A 62 -24.44 -1.01 -10.87
C LEU A 62 -25.61 -1.51 -10.02
N PHE A 63 -26.51 -0.61 -9.63
CA PHE A 63 -27.64 -0.91 -8.76
C PHE A 63 -28.99 -0.82 -9.47
N SER A 64 -29.03 -0.93 -10.79
CA SER A 64 -30.23 -0.80 -11.62
C SER A 64 -31.37 -1.77 -11.25
N PHE A 65 -31.05 -2.89 -10.61
CA PHE A 65 -32.05 -3.87 -10.15
C PHE A 65 -32.83 -3.43 -8.92
N PHE A 66 -32.38 -2.38 -8.21
CA PHE A 66 -33.01 -1.92 -6.99
C PHE A 66 -33.89 -0.69 -7.29
N ASN A 67 -35.09 -0.67 -6.70
CA ASN A 67 -36.00 0.49 -6.82
C ASN A 67 -35.71 1.48 -5.68
N TYR A 68 -34.72 2.35 -5.85
CA TYR A 68 -34.33 3.35 -4.86
C TYR A 68 -34.71 4.77 -5.28
N LYS A 69 -34.79 5.67 -4.31
CA LYS A 69 -34.99 7.12 -4.51
C LYS A 69 -33.67 7.87 -4.65
N ASN A 70 -32.70 7.47 -3.88
CA ASN A 70 -31.39 8.11 -3.81
C ASN A 70 -30.30 7.06 -3.54
N VAL A 71 -29.13 7.29 -4.07
CA VAL A 71 -27.93 6.48 -3.84
C VAL A 71 -26.77 7.38 -3.47
N GLU A 72 -26.07 7.03 -2.41
CA GLU A 72 -24.89 7.74 -1.91
C GLU A 72 -23.72 6.77 -1.75
N ALA A 73 -22.51 7.28 -1.99
CA ALA A 73 -21.28 6.46 -1.90
C ALA A 73 -20.17 7.22 -1.18
N HIS A 74 -19.72 6.69 -0.06
CA HIS A 74 -18.69 7.28 0.79
C HIS A 74 -17.50 6.36 0.94
N MET A 75 -16.31 6.93 0.94
CA MET A 75 -15.08 6.15 1.01
C MET A 75 -14.76 5.69 2.42
N LEU A 76 -14.25 4.46 2.51
CA LEU A 76 -13.80 3.84 3.74
C LEU A 76 -12.42 3.22 3.57
N LYS A 77 -11.67 3.22 4.65
CA LYS A 77 -10.49 2.38 4.82
C LYS A 77 -10.51 1.76 6.21
N ILE A 78 -10.38 0.44 6.27
CA ILE A 78 -10.34 -0.31 7.52
C ILE A 78 -8.92 -0.83 7.71
N THR A 79 -8.40 -0.70 8.93
CA THR A 79 -7.14 -1.31 9.33
C THR A 79 -7.43 -2.26 10.49
N ARG A 80 -6.88 -3.47 10.43
CA ARG A 80 -7.02 -4.48 11.47
C ARG A 80 -5.80 -4.50 12.36
N ASP A 81 -5.96 -5.06 13.52
CA ASP A 81 -4.86 -5.25 14.45
C ASP A 81 -3.78 -6.15 13.85
N ALA A 82 -2.53 -5.70 14.03
CA ALA A 82 -1.36 -6.40 13.55
C ALA A 82 -0.39 -6.72 14.69
N GLU A 83 -0.80 -6.50 15.96
CA GLU A 83 0.08 -6.78 17.09
C GLU A 83 0.37 -8.27 17.17
N LEU A 84 1.67 -8.56 17.15
CA LEU A 84 2.24 -9.85 17.46
C LEU A 84 2.38 -9.90 18.98
N ASP A 85 1.49 -10.60 19.65
CA ASP A 85 1.67 -10.95 21.05
C ASP A 85 2.79 -12.00 21.13
N ILE A 86 3.99 -11.51 21.43
CA ILE A 86 5.23 -12.33 21.46
C ILE A 86 5.21 -13.25 22.69
N ASP A 87 4.47 -12.87 23.72
CA ASP A 87 4.41 -13.60 24.99
C ASP A 87 3.67 -14.95 24.90
N ASP A 88 2.77 -15.11 23.94
CA ASP A 88 2.06 -16.38 23.67
C ASP A 88 2.82 -17.31 22.70
N MET A 89 4.09 -17.10 22.49
CA MET A 89 4.88 -17.92 21.57
C MET A 89 5.19 -19.30 22.17
N ASP A 90 4.44 -20.29 21.75
CA ASP A 90 4.79 -21.70 21.93
C ASP A 90 6.16 -22.01 21.30
N LEU A 91 7.19 -22.24 22.12
CA LEU A 91 8.57 -22.46 21.72
C LEU A 91 8.78 -23.75 20.90
N SER A 92 7.76 -24.61 20.81
CA SER A 92 7.83 -25.91 20.11
C SER A 92 7.68 -25.80 18.58
N LYS A 93 7.18 -24.70 18.06
CA LYS A 93 6.92 -24.53 16.61
C LYS A 93 8.03 -23.76 15.89
N SER A 94 8.33 -24.15 14.65
CA SER A 94 9.24 -23.40 13.78
C SER A 94 8.81 -21.95 13.65
N TYR A 95 9.75 -21.00 13.76
CA TYR A 95 9.53 -19.56 13.66
C TYR A 95 8.75 -19.16 12.38
N ILE A 96 9.01 -19.82 11.26
CA ILE A 96 8.32 -19.60 9.98
C ILE A 96 6.85 -19.99 10.05
N LYS A 97 6.53 -21.13 10.68
CA LYS A 97 5.12 -21.54 10.87
C LYS A 97 4.36 -20.58 11.75
N LYS A 98 5.01 -20.06 12.79
CA LYS A 98 4.42 -19.04 13.67
C LYS A 98 4.09 -17.76 12.90
N ILE A 99 5.03 -17.22 12.13
CA ILE A 99 4.79 -16.05 11.28
C ILE A 99 3.62 -16.31 10.33
N GLN A 100 3.54 -17.49 9.75
CA GLN A 100 2.46 -17.86 8.82
C GLN A 100 1.08 -17.96 9.51
N GLU A 101 1.03 -18.51 10.72
CA GLU A 101 -0.17 -18.53 11.56
C GLU A 101 -0.62 -17.12 11.95
N TYR A 102 0.32 -16.22 12.30
CA TYR A 102 0.02 -14.83 12.63
C TYR A 102 -0.49 -14.03 11.42
N VAL A 103 0.13 -14.19 10.26
CA VAL A 103 -0.36 -13.57 9.01
C VAL A 103 -1.80 -14.03 8.71
N ASN A 104 -2.12 -15.29 8.98
CA ASN A 104 -3.48 -15.81 8.81
C ASN A 104 -4.44 -15.28 9.88
N LYS A 105 -4.03 -15.20 11.15
CA LYS A 105 -4.82 -14.60 12.24
C LYS A 105 -5.15 -13.13 11.98
N ARG A 106 -4.21 -12.36 11.40
CA ARG A 106 -4.44 -10.97 11.00
C ARG A 106 -5.63 -10.82 10.04
N LYS A 107 -5.89 -11.79 9.18
CA LYS A 107 -7.04 -11.74 8.26
C LYS A 107 -8.40 -11.80 8.96
N ILE A 108 -8.43 -12.35 10.17
CA ILE A 108 -9.65 -12.55 10.98
C ILE A 108 -9.69 -11.66 12.23
N SER A 109 -8.64 -10.86 12.50
CA SER A 109 -8.61 -9.98 13.66
C SER A 109 -9.67 -8.86 13.57
N ASN A 110 -10.04 -8.32 14.73
CA ASN A 110 -11.01 -7.22 14.79
C ASN A 110 -10.42 -5.94 14.14
N PRO A 111 -11.25 -5.12 13.48
CA PRO A 111 -10.83 -3.83 12.99
C PRO A 111 -10.51 -2.91 14.19
N VAL A 112 -9.37 -2.24 14.16
CA VAL A 112 -8.95 -1.29 15.21
C VAL A 112 -8.98 0.15 14.74
N ARG A 113 -9.12 0.38 13.44
CA ARG A 113 -9.13 1.72 12.89
C ARG A 113 -10.01 1.79 11.64
N LEU A 114 -10.95 2.73 11.65
CA LEU A 114 -11.75 3.11 10.50
C LEU A 114 -11.45 4.55 10.11
N VAL A 115 -10.94 4.75 8.90
CA VAL A 115 -10.89 6.07 8.26
C VAL A 115 -12.06 6.14 7.29
N TYR A 116 -12.86 7.20 7.39
CA TYR A 116 -14.09 7.35 6.61
C TYR A 116 -14.23 8.77 6.06
N ASP A 117 -14.95 8.91 4.96
CA ASP A 117 -15.32 10.21 4.39
C ASP A 117 -16.20 10.96 5.40
N GLU A 118 -15.77 12.13 5.87
CA GLU A 118 -16.48 12.92 6.89
C GLU A 118 -17.88 13.37 6.46
N SER A 119 -18.15 13.38 5.15
CA SER A 119 -19.48 13.70 4.60
C SER A 119 -20.48 12.55 4.72
N ILE A 120 -20.07 11.39 5.24
CA ILE A 120 -20.96 10.22 5.42
C ILE A 120 -22.12 10.56 6.38
N PRO A 121 -23.38 10.24 6.04
CA PRO A 121 -24.49 10.42 6.96
C PRO A 121 -24.31 9.61 8.25
N GLY A 122 -24.65 10.22 9.41
CA GLY A 122 -24.48 9.57 10.72
C GLY A 122 -25.19 8.22 10.83
N GLU A 123 -26.35 8.04 10.19
CA GLU A 123 -27.08 6.78 10.12
C GLU A 123 -26.26 5.68 9.43
N THR A 124 -25.67 6.02 8.28
CA THR A 124 -24.81 5.11 7.51
C THR A 124 -23.55 4.74 8.29
N LEU A 125 -22.91 5.73 8.95
CA LEU A 125 -21.75 5.51 9.79
C LEU A 125 -22.07 4.59 10.98
N ASN A 126 -23.17 4.85 11.69
CA ASN A 126 -23.62 4.04 12.83
C ASN A 126 -23.95 2.60 12.41
N TYR A 127 -24.59 2.42 11.25
CA TYR A 127 -24.84 1.09 10.69
C TYR A 127 -23.51 0.36 10.44
N LEU A 128 -22.54 1.03 9.82
CA LEU A 128 -21.23 0.46 9.51
C LEU A 128 -20.50 0.06 10.79
N ILE A 129 -20.38 0.95 11.79
CA ILE A 129 -19.73 0.70 13.06
C ILE A 129 -20.28 -0.58 13.72
N LYS A 130 -21.62 -0.70 13.77
CA LYS A 130 -22.28 -1.90 14.32
C LYS A 130 -21.95 -3.18 13.52
N LYS A 131 -21.95 -3.08 12.19
CA LYS A 131 -21.70 -4.26 11.32
C LYS A 131 -20.28 -4.76 11.36
N ILE A 132 -19.29 -3.87 11.42
CA ILE A 132 -17.86 -4.24 11.49
C ILE A 132 -17.37 -4.41 12.93
N ARG A 133 -18.27 -4.23 13.93
CA ARG A 133 -17.99 -4.42 15.37
C ARG A 133 -16.85 -3.54 15.89
N ILE A 134 -16.80 -2.29 15.47
CA ILE A 134 -15.90 -1.31 16.04
C ILE A 134 -16.37 -0.97 17.47
N THR A 135 -15.42 -0.95 18.41
CA THR A 135 -15.65 -0.65 19.83
C THR A 135 -15.22 0.78 20.16
N SER A 136 -15.49 1.23 21.39
CA SER A 136 -15.07 2.56 21.85
C SER A 136 -13.56 2.72 22.00
N HIS A 137 -12.80 1.62 22.00
CA HIS A 137 -11.33 1.62 22.08
C HIS A 137 -10.67 1.77 20.70
N ASP A 138 -11.44 1.61 19.65
CA ASP A 138 -10.95 1.67 18.27
C ASP A 138 -10.95 3.10 17.75
N SER A 139 -10.09 3.36 16.77
CA SER A 139 -9.95 4.70 16.19
C SER A 139 -10.93 4.94 15.06
N LEU A 140 -11.86 5.90 15.24
CA LEU A 140 -12.70 6.45 14.20
C LEU A 140 -12.11 7.77 13.70
N ILE A 141 -11.66 7.81 12.46
CA ILE A 141 -10.95 8.96 11.92
C ILE A 141 -11.73 9.53 10.73
N PRO A 142 -12.34 10.73 10.88
CA PRO A 142 -12.90 11.44 9.75
C PRO A 142 -11.77 11.84 8.79
N GLY A 143 -12.02 11.72 7.51
CA GLY A 143 -11.09 12.07 6.46
C GLY A 143 -11.79 12.69 5.26
N GLY A 144 -11.03 13.00 4.22
CA GLY A 144 -11.59 13.54 2.99
C GLY A 144 -12.27 12.48 2.12
N LYS A 145 -12.81 12.94 1.00
CA LYS A 145 -13.49 12.12 -0.01
C LYS A 145 -12.60 11.02 -0.60
N TYR A 146 -11.28 11.23 -0.64
CA TYR A 146 -10.31 10.30 -1.22
C TYR A 146 -9.30 9.84 -0.19
N HIS A 147 -9.10 8.53 -0.14
CA HIS A 147 -8.14 7.86 0.73
C HIS A 147 -7.03 7.21 -0.09
N HIS A 148 -6.10 6.49 0.56
CA HIS A 148 -4.99 5.79 -0.11
C HIS A 148 -4.05 6.73 -0.88
N ARG A 149 -3.49 7.71 -0.19
CA ARG A 149 -2.53 8.67 -0.77
C ARG A 149 -1.30 8.02 -1.41
N SER A 150 -0.96 6.79 -1.00
CA SER A 150 0.10 5.99 -1.64
C SER A 150 -0.13 5.75 -3.13
N ASP A 151 -1.39 5.79 -3.59
CA ASP A 151 -1.72 5.60 -5.00
C ASP A 151 -1.20 6.75 -5.88
N TYR A 152 -0.97 7.93 -5.29
CA TYR A 152 -0.36 9.06 -6.00
C TYR A 152 1.06 8.79 -6.48
N MET A 153 1.74 7.78 -5.92
CA MET A 153 3.03 7.30 -6.44
C MET A 153 2.93 6.76 -7.87
N ASN A 154 1.72 6.36 -8.30
CA ASN A 154 1.41 5.85 -9.62
C ASN A 154 0.64 6.88 -10.47
N PHE A 155 0.81 8.18 -10.17
CA PHE A 155 0.21 9.22 -10.96
C PHE A 155 0.70 9.11 -12.42
N PRO A 156 -0.20 9.19 -13.42
CA PRO A 156 0.16 8.96 -14.81
C PRO A 156 1.15 10.01 -15.34
N ASP A 157 2.12 9.55 -16.10
CA ASP A 157 2.99 10.45 -16.85
C ASP A 157 2.20 11.03 -18.03
N LEU A 158 2.05 12.35 -18.02
CA LEU A 158 1.31 13.08 -19.05
C LEU A 158 2.24 13.77 -20.06
N GLY A 159 3.55 13.44 -20.05
CA GLY A 159 4.56 14.10 -20.87
C GLY A 159 4.85 15.55 -20.45
N ARG A 160 4.49 15.94 -19.22
CA ARG A 160 4.65 17.28 -18.66
C ARG A 160 5.90 17.35 -17.80
N SER A 161 7.07 17.45 -18.44
CA SER A 161 8.35 17.55 -17.75
C SER A 161 8.47 18.79 -16.85
N ASP A 162 7.70 19.84 -17.14
CA ASP A 162 7.58 21.06 -16.35
C ASP A 162 6.89 20.85 -14.98
N LEU A 163 6.16 19.74 -14.81
CA LEU A 163 5.52 19.36 -13.54
C LEU A 163 6.36 18.35 -12.74
N LEU A 164 7.52 17.96 -13.24
CA LEU A 164 8.40 17.01 -12.57
C LEU A 164 9.58 17.71 -11.93
N TYR A 165 10.01 17.23 -10.77
CA TYR A 165 11.30 17.64 -10.21
C TYR A 165 12.44 17.15 -11.10
N PRO A 166 13.52 17.94 -11.25
CA PRO A 166 14.70 17.51 -11.99
C PRO A 166 15.26 16.23 -11.34
N LYS A 167 15.69 15.30 -12.19
CA LYS A 167 16.35 14.09 -11.71
C LYS A 167 17.78 14.44 -11.29
N GLU A 168 18.03 14.35 -10.00
CA GLU A 168 19.37 14.46 -9.46
C GLU A 168 20.22 13.23 -9.82
N LYS A 169 21.50 13.46 -10.14
CA LYS A 169 22.44 12.35 -10.33
C LYS A 169 22.86 11.81 -8.98
N ALA A 170 22.84 10.49 -8.86
CA ALA A 170 23.32 9.84 -7.64
C ALA A 170 24.81 10.18 -7.39
N LEU A 171 25.13 10.52 -6.15
CA LEU A 171 26.47 10.85 -5.72
C LEU A 171 27.34 9.60 -5.57
N ASN A 172 28.62 9.77 -5.84
CA ASN A 172 29.60 8.76 -5.50
C ASN A 172 30.04 8.87 -4.04
N ILE A 173 30.34 7.74 -3.43
CA ILE A 173 30.91 7.73 -2.08
C ILE A 173 32.38 8.16 -2.18
N LYS A 174 32.75 9.20 -1.43
CA LYS A 174 34.10 9.72 -1.41
C LYS A 174 35.09 8.63 -1.01
N ASN A 175 36.14 8.47 -1.78
CA ASN A 175 37.23 7.50 -1.57
C ASN A 175 36.80 6.01 -1.61
N LEU A 176 35.67 5.71 -2.22
CA LEU A 176 35.25 4.34 -2.54
C LEU A 176 35.07 4.22 -4.06
N LYS A 177 35.95 3.42 -4.70
CA LYS A 177 35.96 3.24 -6.15
C LYS A 177 35.15 2.00 -6.53
N ILE A 178 34.02 2.20 -7.22
CA ILE A 178 33.11 1.14 -7.60
C ILE A 178 33.70 0.19 -8.68
N GLU A 179 34.65 0.69 -9.46
CA GLU A 179 35.30 -0.05 -10.54
C GLU A 179 36.39 -1.02 -10.05
N SER A 180 36.75 -0.95 -8.76
CA SER A 180 37.74 -1.83 -8.15
C SER A 180 37.09 -2.82 -7.17
N ASN A 181 37.92 -3.73 -6.59
CA ASN A 181 37.44 -4.63 -5.56
C ASN A 181 36.94 -3.82 -4.34
N LEU A 182 35.65 -3.85 -4.09
CA LEU A 182 35.04 -3.12 -2.97
C LEU A 182 35.28 -3.83 -1.64
N LEU A 183 35.42 -5.17 -1.64
CA LEU A 183 35.68 -5.93 -0.42
C LEU A 183 37.05 -5.58 0.15
N ASP A 184 38.09 -5.47 -0.70
CA ASP A 184 39.42 -5.05 -0.26
C ASP A 184 39.42 -3.66 0.36
N GLN A 185 38.61 -2.73 -0.19
CA GLN A 185 38.46 -1.37 0.34
C GLN A 185 37.73 -1.37 1.70
N LEU A 186 36.76 -2.27 1.87
CA LEU A 186 36.02 -2.43 3.13
C LEU A 186 36.85 -3.06 4.23
N LEU A 187 37.86 -3.90 3.87
CA LEU A 187 38.83 -4.42 4.86
C LEU A 187 39.72 -3.33 5.45
N VAL A 188 39.94 -2.25 4.72
CA VAL A 188 40.78 -1.12 5.19
C VAL A 188 40.01 -0.20 6.11
N ARG A 189 38.70 0.04 5.82
CA ARG A 189 37.83 0.92 6.62
C ARG A 189 36.37 0.74 6.31
N ASP A 190 35.52 1.15 7.24
CA ASP A 190 34.08 1.23 7.06
C ASP A 190 33.67 2.40 6.18
N PHE A 191 32.55 2.25 5.47
CA PHE A 191 31.93 3.31 4.68
C PHE A 191 30.46 3.47 5.05
N LEU A 192 30.07 4.73 5.22
CA LEU A 192 28.68 5.09 5.41
C LEU A 192 28.05 5.42 4.04
N MET A 193 26.99 4.72 3.70
CA MET A 193 26.21 4.98 2.50
C MET A 193 24.84 5.57 2.88
N TYR A 194 24.48 6.71 2.26
CA TYR A 194 23.19 7.33 2.41
C TYR A 194 22.42 7.25 1.08
N THR A 195 21.63 6.22 0.93
CA THR A 195 20.98 5.81 -0.31
C THR A 195 20.04 6.82 -0.97
N PRO A 196 19.39 7.78 -0.28
CA PRO A 196 18.66 8.84 -0.95
C PRO A 196 19.51 9.66 -1.91
N TYR A 197 20.82 9.77 -1.66
CA TYR A 197 21.74 10.57 -2.48
C TYR A 197 22.88 9.76 -3.11
N HIS A 198 23.45 8.79 -2.38
CA HIS A 198 24.51 7.94 -2.92
C HIS A 198 23.95 6.88 -3.86
N SER A 199 24.74 6.50 -4.86
CA SER A 199 24.36 5.47 -5.81
C SER A 199 24.16 4.11 -5.12
N PHE A 200 23.00 3.51 -5.31
CA PHE A 200 22.67 2.19 -4.79
C PHE A 200 23.49 1.07 -5.45
N SER A 201 24.17 1.36 -6.57
CA SER A 201 25.04 0.42 -7.26
C SER A 201 26.22 -0.08 -6.42
N TYR A 202 26.67 0.71 -5.43
CA TYR A 202 27.69 0.25 -4.48
C TYR A 202 27.23 -0.98 -3.70
N LEU A 203 26.03 -0.96 -3.14
CA LEU A 203 25.47 -2.12 -2.41
C LEU A 203 25.33 -3.33 -3.33
N ILE A 204 24.81 -3.13 -4.54
CA ILE A 204 24.67 -4.23 -5.51
C ILE A 204 26.03 -4.83 -5.89
N SER A 205 27.04 -3.98 -6.08
CA SER A 205 28.41 -4.45 -6.40
C SER A 205 29.04 -5.20 -5.24
N ILE A 206 28.89 -4.73 -4.00
CA ILE A 206 29.37 -5.43 -2.80
C ILE A 206 28.69 -6.80 -2.70
N LEU A 207 27.38 -6.91 -2.84
CA LEU A 207 26.67 -8.17 -2.78
C LEU A 207 27.12 -9.15 -3.89
N ARG A 208 27.34 -8.65 -5.11
CA ARG A 208 27.86 -9.47 -6.22
C ARG A 208 29.27 -9.99 -5.94
N GLN A 209 30.16 -9.13 -5.46
CA GLN A 209 31.52 -9.53 -5.10
C GLN A 209 31.52 -10.55 -3.95
N SER A 210 30.67 -10.30 -2.92
CA SER A 210 30.50 -11.20 -1.78
C SER A 210 29.96 -12.57 -2.16
N ALA A 211 29.15 -12.66 -3.21
CA ALA A 211 28.63 -13.94 -3.70
C ALA A 211 29.68 -14.81 -4.40
N ILE A 212 30.77 -14.20 -4.89
CA ILE A 212 31.84 -14.90 -5.67
C ILE A 212 33.07 -15.13 -4.83
N ASP A 213 33.34 -14.29 -3.84
CA ASP A 213 34.56 -14.33 -3.03
C ASP A 213 34.51 -15.49 -2.03
N PRO A 214 35.42 -16.49 -2.13
CA PRO A 214 35.45 -17.65 -1.26
C PRO A 214 35.82 -17.33 0.20
N THR A 215 36.34 -16.15 0.46
CA THR A 215 36.69 -15.70 1.82
C THR A 215 35.49 -15.21 2.60
N VAL A 216 34.41 -14.79 1.91
CA VAL A 216 33.16 -14.37 2.52
C VAL A 216 32.39 -15.59 3.04
N LYS A 217 32.16 -15.66 4.34
CA LYS A 217 31.49 -16.78 4.99
C LYS A 217 29.99 -16.56 5.20
N SER A 218 29.57 -15.34 5.30
CA SER A 218 28.15 -14.99 5.48
C SER A 218 27.84 -13.57 5.07
N ILE A 219 26.61 -13.35 4.60
CA ILE A 219 26.03 -12.02 4.34
C ILE A 219 24.90 -11.81 5.34
N LYS A 220 24.96 -10.71 6.11
CA LYS A 220 23.90 -10.32 7.04
C LYS A 220 23.34 -8.98 6.60
N ILE A 221 22.05 -8.93 6.26
CA ILE A 221 21.38 -7.74 5.76
C ILE A 221 19.96 -7.65 6.35
N THR A 222 19.56 -6.45 6.77
CA THR A 222 18.19 -6.20 7.21
C THR A 222 17.38 -5.70 6.03
N LEU A 223 16.30 -6.42 5.70
CA LEU A 223 15.40 -6.11 4.60
C LEU A 223 13.97 -6.04 5.13
N TYR A 224 13.28 -4.92 4.92
CA TYR A 224 11.85 -4.81 5.23
C TYR A 224 11.01 -4.18 4.13
N ARG A 225 11.63 -3.61 3.10
CA ARG A 225 10.94 -3.19 1.86
C ARG A 225 11.80 -3.50 0.66
N LEU A 226 11.22 -4.23 -0.29
CA LEU A 226 11.86 -4.64 -1.54
C LEU A 226 10.96 -4.34 -2.72
N SER A 227 11.56 -4.00 -3.87
CA SER A 227 10.83 -3.93 -5.14
C SER A 227 10.42 -5.32 -5.61
N LYS A 228 9.39 -5.42 -6.45
CA LYS A 228 8.95 -6.70 -7.04
C LYS A 228 10.06 -7.42 -7.83
N LYS A 229 10.98 -6.65 -8.44
CA LYS A 229 12.18 -7.14 -9.14
C LYS A 229 13.41 -6.55 -8.45
N SER A 230 13.80 -7.12 -7.32
CA SER A 230 14.90 -6.62 -6.51
C SER A 230 16.22 -7.23 -6.92
N ASN A 231 17.17 -6.42 -7.39
CA ASN A 231 18.55 -6.83 -7.64
C ASN A 231 19.23 -7.33 -6.36
N VAL A 232 18.87 -6.81 -5.19
CA VAL A 232 19.37 -7.29 -3.90
C VAL A 232 19.02 -8.77 -3.70
N ILE A 233 17.74 -9.13 -3.90
CA ILE A 233 17.30 -10.52 -3.77
C ILE A 233 18.01 -11.42 -4.79
N SER A 234 18.15 -10.96 -6.03
CA SER A 234 18.88 -11.75 -7.05
C SER A 234 20.33 -11.99 -6.65
N CYS A 235 21.00 -10.99 -6.07
CA CYS A 235 22.37 -11.18 -5.58
C CYS A 235 22.44 -12.15 -4.40
N LEU A 236 21.50 -12.08 -3.45
CA LEU A 236 21.47 -12.97 -2.29
C LEU A 236 21.11 -14.42 -2.66
N ILE A 237 20.30 -14.65 -3.70
CA ILE A 237 20.01 -16.00 -4.20
C ILE A 237 21.25 -16.61 -4.86
N ASN A 238 22.08 -15.78 -5.51
CA ASN A 238 23.30 -16.25 -6.18
C ASN A 238 24.47 -16.51 -5.20
N ALA A 239 24.40 -15.96 -3.99
CA ALA A 239 25.39 -16.17 -2.92
C ALA A 239 25.14 -17.49 -2.17
#